data_4b58745d4734bea1ebf9e9ab5bdd73f8
#
_entry.id   4b58745d4734bea1ebf9e9ab5bdd73f8
#
_cell.length_a   1.000
_cell.length_b   1.000
_cell.length_c   1.000
_cell.angle_alpha   90.00
_cell.angle_beta   90.00
_cell.angle_gamma   90.00
#
_symmetry.space_group_name_H-M   'P 1'
#
loop_
_entity.id
_entity.type
_entity.pdbx_description
1 polymer ?
#
loop_
_entity_poly.entity_id
_entity_poly.type
_entity_poly.pdbx_seq_one_letter_code
_entity_poly.pdbx_strand_id
1 'polypeptide(L)'
;MIKKNFKKKSKVLIFMLAYNAEKTISETIKRLPLSDKNYDLEILIVDDASSDNTFIKAKKSKKNNSSLKVTILRNPVNQGYGGNVKIGFMHAIKNDFDYIALTHADGQYPPEEIPKQLKLLLSNRYDVIFGSRMMNGFDALKGGMPFYKFIGNKLTTWIENRLIGTNLSE
;
A
#
# COMPACT_ATOMS: atom_id res chain seq x y z
N MET A 1 27.79 26.32 -22.21
CA MET A 1 26.44 25.73 -22.15
C MET A 1 26.40 24.74 -21.02
N ILE A 2 25.73 25.06 -19.91
CA ILE A 2 25.59 24.17 -18.76
C ILE A 2 24.49 23.14 -19.12
N LYS A 3 24.86 21.88 -19.34
CA LYS A 3 23.90 20.80 -19.49
C LYS A 3 23.13 20.68 -18.16
N LYS A 4 21.89 21.17 -18.11
CA LYS A 4 20.96 20.83 -17.03
C LYS A 4 20.80 19.30 -17.05
N ASN A 5 21.48 18.60 -16.16
CA ASN A 5 21.17 17.22 -15.84
C ASN A 5 19.76 17.22 -15.24
N PHE A 6 18.73 16.93 -16.04
CA PHE A 6 17.40 16.63 -15.54
C PHE A 6 17.54 15.34 -14.74
N LYS A 7 17.54 15.48 -13.41
CA LYS A 7 17.52 14.32 -12.50
C LYS A 7 16.25 13.53 -12.87
N LYS A 8 16.40 12.30 -13.38
CA LYS A 8 15.30 11.42 -13.73
C LYS A 8 14.40 11.31 -12.48
N LYS A 9 13.10 11.52 -12.63
CA LYS A 9 12.16 11.35 -11.53
C LYS A 9 12.16 9.89 -11.10
N SER A 10 12.08 9.67 -9.79
CA SER A 10 11.92 8.32 -9.23
C SER A 10 10.59 7.72 -9.67
N LYS A 11 10.60 6.44 -10.00
CA LYS A 11 9.44 5.67 -10.41
C LYS A 11 8.81 4.99 -9.21
N VAL A 12 7.58 5.33 -8.89
CA VAL A 12 6.87 4.86 -7.70
C VAL A 12 5.68 4.01 -8.11
N LEU A 13 5.58 2.82 -7.53
CA LEU A 13 4.42 1.96 -7.65
C LEU A 13 3.57 2.02 -6.38
N ILE A 14 2.30 2.41 -6.48
CA ILE A 14 1.32 2.10 -5.42
C ILE A 14 0.71 0.75 -5.77
N PHE A 15 0.95 -0.23 -4.91
CA PHE A 15 0.43 -1.57 -5.06
C PHE A 15 -0.72 -1.80 -4.08
N MET A 16 -1.92 -2.03 -4.60
CA MET A 16 -3.13 -2.31 -3.83
C MET A 16 -3.52 -3.77 -3.94
N LEU A 17 -3.51 -4.47 -2.79
CA LEU A 17 -4.05 -5.82 -2.69
C LEU A 17 -5.58 -5.75 -2.54
N ALA A 18 -6.28 -6.60 -3.29
CA ALA A 18 -7.73 -6.67 -3.25
C ALA A 18 -8.20 -8.12 -3.13
N TYR A 19 -9.05 -8.39 -2.15
CA TYR A 19 -9.75 -9.66 -1.99
C TYR A 19 -11.08 -9.42 -1.28
N ASN A 20 -12.20 -9.78 -1.93
CA ASN A 20 -13.56 -9.62 -1.42
C ASN A 20 -13.83 -8.22 -0.83
N ALA A 21 -13.42 -7.18 -1.56
CA ALA A 21 -13.46 -5.77 -1.16
C ALA A 21 -14.48 -4.94 -1.96
N GLU A 22 -15.54 -5.56 -2.50
CA GLU A 22 -16.49 -4.86 -3.37
C GLU A 22 -17.15 -3.65 -2.72
N LYS A 23 -17.29 -3.63 -1.38
CA LYS A 23 -17.93 -2.53 -0.64
C LYS A 23 -17.02 -1.32 -0.47
N THR A 24 -15.71 -1.52 -0.48
CA THR A 24 -14.71 -0.52 -0.10
C THR A 24 -13.81 -0.08 -1.24
N ILE A 25 -13.50 -0.96 -2.19
CA ILE A 25 -12.48 -0.73 -3.22
C ILE A 25 -12.67 0.56 -4.01
N SER A 26 -13.89 0.91 -4.38
CA SER A 26 -14.16 2.13 -5.16
C SER A 26 -13.83 3.41 -4.38
N GLU A 27 -14.15 3.46 -3.10
CA GLU A 27 -13.81 4.59 -2.24
C GLU A 27 -12.32 4.63 -1.93
N THR A 28 -11.70 3.48 -1.69
CA THR A 28 -10.25 3.41 -1.44
C THR A 28 -9.46 3.89 -2.65
N ILE A 29 -9.87 3.53 -3.88
CA ILE A 29 -9.23 4.02 -5.12
C ILE A 29 -9.34 5.55 -5.25
N LYS A 30 -10.47 6.15 -4.89
CA LYS A 30 -10.65 7.61 -4.94
C LYS A 30 -9.72 8.37 -3.99
N ARG A 31 -9.34 7.73 -2.89
CA ARG A 31 -8.46 8.28 -1.85
C ARG A 31 -6.98 8.16 -2.19
N LEU A 32 -6.61 7.41 -3.24
CA LEU A 32 -5.23 7.30 -3.68
C LEU A 32 -4.70 8.66 -4.20
N PRO A 33 -3.41 8.96 -3.96
CA PRO A 33 -2.80 10.15 -4.55
C PRO A 33 -2.79 10.02 -6.09
N LEU A 34 -3.19 11.10 -6.78
CA LEU A 34 -3.39 11.05 -8.23
C LEU A 34 -2.11 11.36 -9.01
N SER A 35 -1.26 12.23 -8.47
CA SER A 35 -0.01 12.65 -9.11
C SER A 35 0.89 13.37 -8.10
N ASP A 36 2.18 13.40 -8.39
CA ASP A 36 3.15 14.23 -7.68
C ASP A 36 4.17 14.80 -8.66
N LYS A 37 4.70 16.00 -8.33
CA LYS A 37 5.72 16.66 -9.17
C LYS A 37 7.13 16.03 -9.00
N ASN A 38 7.35 15.31 -7.91
CA ASN A 38 8.66 14.81 -7.51
C ASN A 38 8.95 13.39 -8.01
N TYR A 39 7.91 12.62 -8.39
CA TYR A 39 8.06 11.24 -8.85
C TYR A 39 7.01 10.87 -9.91
N ASP A 40 7.30 9.83 -10.69
CA ASP A 40 6.38 9.24 -11.65
C ASP A 40 5.59 8.13 -10.96
N LEU A 41 4.27 8.29 -10.88
CA LEU A 41 3.37 7.41 -10.13
C LEU A 41 2.61 6.47 -11.07
N GLU A 42 2.66 5.18 -10.73
CA GLU A 42 1.79 4.15 -11.31
C GLU A 42 1.06 3.40 -10.21
N ILE A 43 -0.14 2.91 -10.51
CA ILE A 43 -0.95 2.13 -9.58
C ILE A 43 -1.15 0.73 -10.14
N LEU A 44 -0.85 -0.28 -9.34
CA LEU A 44 -1.17 -1.68 -9.61
C LEU A 44 -2.21 -2.16 -8.61
N ILE A 45 -3.33 -2.66 -9.10
CA ILE A 45 -4.35 -3.32 -8.27
C ILE A 45 -4.37 -4.78 -8.66
N VAL A 46 -4.17 -5.68 -7.70
CA VAL A 46 -4.25 -7.12 -7.94
C VAL A 46 -5.38 -7.73 -7.12
N ASP A 47 -6.39 -8.20 -7.82
CA ASP A 47 -7.53 -8.95 -7.26
C ASP A 47 -7.14 -10.42 -7.11
N ASP A 48 -7.13 -10.90 -5.88
CA ASP A 48 -6.71 -12.27 -5.54
C ASP A 48 -7.84 -13.30 -5.71
N ALA A 49 -8.41 -13.35 -6.92
CA ALA A 49 -9.52 -14.24 -7.27
C ALA A 49 -10.76 -14.04 -6.37
N SER A 50 -11.18 -12.78 -6.17
CA SER A 50 -12.38 -12.46 -5.39
C SER A 50 -13.62 -13.17 -5.94
N SER A 51 -14.49 -13.63 -5.04
CA SER A 51 -15.79 -14.23 -5.37
C SER A 51 -16.88 -13.19 -5.57
N ASP A 52 -16.65 -11.94 -5.14
CA ASP A 52 -17.58 -10.80 -5.26
C ASP A 52 -17.26 -9.91 -6.48
N ASN A 53 -17.88 -8.72 -6.55
CA ASN A 53 -17.68 -7.78 -7.65
C ASN A 53 -16.44 -6.89 -7.53
N THR A 54 -15.45 -7.23 -6.68
CA THR A 54 -14.22 -6.44 -6.45
C THR A 54 -13.54 -6.05 -7.74
N PHE A 55 -13.23 -7.01 -8.60
CA PHE A 55 -12.54 -6.77 -9.87
C PHE A 55 -13.32 -5.86 -10.83
N ILE A 56 -14.65 -6.07 -10.92
CA ILE A 56 -15.52 -5.26 -11.78
C ILE A 56 -15.56 -3.81 -11.29
N LYS A 57 -15.67 -3.60 -9.97
CA LYS A 57 -15.69 -2.27 -9.35
C LYS A 57 -14.35 -1.55 -9.51
N ALA A 58 -13.22 -2.25 -9.36
CA ALA A 58 -11.90 -1.71 -9.65
C ALA A 58 -11.81 -1.19 -11.10
N LYS A 59 -12.22 -1.99 -12.08
CA LYS A 59 -12.22 -1.60 -13.50
C LYS A 59 -13.11 -0.38 -13.78
N LYS A 60 -14.28 -0.28 -13.17
CA LYS A 60 -15.16 0.88 -13.30
C LYS A 60 -14.52 2.14 -12.73
N SER A 61 -13.88 2.04 -11.57
CA SER A 61 -13.19 3.16 -10.92
C SER A 61 -12.02 3.69 -11.75
N LYS A 62 -11.29 2.82 -12.47
CA LYS A 62 -10.25 3.23 -13.41
C LYS A 62 -10.79 4.11 -14.54
N LYS A 63 -11.94 3.74 -15.14
CA LYS A 63 -12.54 4.51 -16.24
C LYS A 63 -12.88 5.95 -15.85
N ASN A 64 -13.23 6.17 -14.60
CA ASN A 64 -13.58 7.50 -14.07
C ASN A 64 -12.36 8.38 -13.74
N ASN A 65 -11.14 7.82 -13.78
CA ASN A 65 -9.88 8.48 -13.44
C ASN A 65 -8.86 8.31 -14.58
N SER A 66 -9.12 8.92 -15.73
CA SER A 66 -8.31 8.76 -16.95
C SER A 66 -6.89 9.32 -16.87
N SER A 67 -6.60 10.19 -15.88
CA SER A 67 -5.27 10.77 -15.67
C SER A 67 -4.30 9.83 -14.93
N LEU A 68 -4.80 8.74 -14.33
CA LEU A 68 -3.99 7.80 -13.58
C LEU A 68 -3.50 6.65 -14.45
N LYS A 69 -2.22 6.32 -14.31
CA LYS A 69 -1.63 5.12 -14.87
C LYS A 69 -1.95 3.92 -13.97
N VAL A 70 -3.13 3.31 -14.20
CA VAL A 70 -3.64 2.20 -13.37
C VAL A 70 -3.62 0.91 -14.16
N THR A 71 -2.95 -0.10 -13.62
CA THR A 71 -3.01 -1.50 -14.09
C THR A 71 -3.85 -2.31 -13.11
N ILE A 72 -4.81 -3.09 -13.63
CA ILE A 72 -5.65 -3.95 -12.80
C ILE A 72 -5.53 -5.37 -13.30
N LEU A 73 -5.06 -6.25 -12.42
CA LEU A 73 -4.89 -7.67 -12.68
C LEU A 73 -5.84 -8.48 -11.80
N ARG A 74 -6.13 -9.71 -12.21
CA ARG A 74 -6.85 -10.69 -11.40
C ARG A 74 -6.09 -12.00 -11.46
N ASN A 75 -5.83 -12.57 -10.30
CA ASN A 75 -5.24 -13.90 -10.21
C ASN A 75 -6.25 -14.96 -10.67
N PRO A 76 -5.81 -16.01 -11.37
CA PRO A 76 -6.69 -17.09 -11.79
C PRO A 76 -7.23 -17.91 -10.62
N VAL A 77 -6.44 -18.00 -9.54
CA VAL A 77 -6.80 -18.64 -8.26
C VAL A 77 -6.28 -17.79 -7.10
N ASN A 78 -6.89 -17.91 -5.94
CA ASN A 78 -6.45 -17.21 -4.74
C ASN A 78 -5.03 -17.67 -4.33
N GLN A 79 -4.10 -16.73 -4.23
CA GLN A 79 -2.70 -16.96 -3.86
C GLN A 79 -2.45 -16.73 -2.37
N GLY A 80 -3.46 -16.22 -1.67
CA GLY A 80 -3.33 -15.73 -0.31
C GLY A 80 -2.52 -14.44 -0.22
N TYR A 81 -2.53 -13.83 0.96
CA TYR A 81 -1.88 -12.53 1.19
C TYR A 81 -0.42 -12.51 0.71
N GLY A 82 0.40 -13.45 1.19
CA GLY A 82 1.82 -13.51 0.85
C GLY A 82 2.10 -13.77 -0.63
N GLY A 83 1.27 -14.62 -1.28
CA GLY A 83 1.36 -14.87 -2.71
C GLY A 83 1.05 -13.63 -3.52
N ASN A 84 -0.03 -12.92 -3.17
CA ASN A 84 -0.42 -11.69 -3.84
C ASN A 84 0.62 -10.57 -3.64
N VAL A 85 1.20 -10.45 -2.43
CA VAL A 85 2.32 -9.52 -2.16
C VAL A 85 3.51 -9.79 -3.08
N LYS A 86 3.91 -11.05 -3.24
CA LYS A 86 5.02 -11.43 -4.15
C LYS A 86 4.76 -11.00 -5.59
N ILE A 87 3.53 -11.12 -6.08
CA ILE A 87 3.15 -10.68 -7.43
C ILE A 87 3.40 -9.17 -7.60
N GLY A 88 3.01 -8.36 -6.63
CA GLY A 88 3.24 -6.91 -6.68
C GLY A 88 4.72 -6.55 -6.65
N PHE A 89 5.52 -7.17 -5.79
CA PHE A 89 6.96 -6.95 -5.74
C PHE A 89 7.66 -7.41 -7.02
N MET A 90 7.30 -8.57 -7.56
CA MET A 90 7.85 -9.05 -8.84
C MET A 90 7.49 -8.11 -10.00
N HIS A 91 6.27 -7.54 -9.99
CA HIS A 91 5.87 -6.54 -10.98
C HIS A 91 6.73 -5.27 -10.84
N ALA A 92 6.96 -4.81 -9.61
CA ALA A 92 7.80 -3.63 -9.35
C ALA A 92 9.24 -3.84 -9.86
N ILE A 93 9.85 -4.97 -9.53
CA ILE A 93 11.22 -5.32 -9.96
C ILE A 93 11.31 -5.41 -11.49
N LYS A 94 10.39 -6.16 -12.12
CA LYS A 94 10.39 -6.39 -13.57
C LYS A 94 10.19 -5.10 -14.38
N ASN A 95 9.56 -4.09 -13.81
CA ASN A 95 9.28 -2.82 -14.48
C ASN A 95 10.14 -1.67 -13.98
N ASP A 96 11.24 -1.96 -13.26
CA ASP A 96 12.24 -0.99 -12.78
C ASP A 96 11.62 0.16 -11.97
N PHE A 97 10.77 -0.17 -11.00
CA PHE A 97 10.30 0.80 -10.01
C PHE A 97 11.35 1.01 -8.92
N ASP A 98 11.61 2.26 -8.57
CA ASP A 98 12.54 2.63 -7.52
C ASP A 98 11.94 2.43 -6.12
N TYR A 99 10.62 2.64 -5.98
CA TYR A 99 9.88 2.52 -4.73
C TYR A 99 8.53 1.84 -4.93
N ILE A 100 8.11 1.11 -3.91
CA ILE A 100 6.77 0.51 -3.83
C ILE A 100 6.09 0.93 -2.53
N ALA A 101 4.84 1.39 -2.63
CA ALA A 101 3.96 1.63 -1.50
C ALA A 101 2.83 0.61 -1.52
N LEU A 102 2.74 -0.23 -0.49
CA LEU A 102 1.74 -1.28 -0.38
C LEU A 102 0.52 -0.77 0.41
N THR A 103 -0.67 -0.99 -0.11
CA THR A 103 -1.95 -0.67 0.55
C THR A 103 -3.00 -1.75 0.28
N HIS A 104 -4.14 -1.66 0.96
CA HIS A 104 -5.21 -2.65 0.85
C HIS A 104 -6.50 -2.01 0.36
N ALA A 105 -7.30 -2.79 -0.39
CA ALA A 105 -8.57 -2.35 -0.95
C ALA A 105 -9.70 -2.19 0.09
N ASP A 106 -9.51 -2.67 1.32
CA ASP A 106 -10.47 -2.55 2.43
C ASP A 106 -10.46 -1.15 3.08
N GLY A 107 -9.48 -0.30 2.75
CA GLY A 107 -9.37 1.06 3.25
C GLY A 107 -8.93 1.18 4.70
N GLN A 108 -8.52 0.10 5.37
CA GLN A 108 -8.04 0.13 6.76
C GLN A 108 -6.69 0.86 6.88
N TYR A 109 -5.88 0.85 5.84
CA TYR A 109 -4.66 1.65 5.74
C TYR A 109 -4.97 2.92 4.95
N PRO A 110 -4.83 4.12 5.56
CA PRO A 110 -5.22 5.37 4.92
C PRO A 110 -4.32 5.71 3.73
N PRO A 111 -4.83 5.63 2.48
CA PRO A 111 -4.02 5.91 1.29
C PRO A 111 -3.49 7.35 1.25
N GLU A 112 -4.13 8.25 1.98
CA GLU A 112 -3.74 9.67 2.11
C GLU A 112 -2.38 9.85 2.78
N GLU A 113 -1.93 8.88 3.56
CA GLU A 113 -0.62 8.94 4.23
C GLU A 113 0.54 8.53 3.31
N ILE A 114 0.26 7.87 2.18
CA ILE A 114 1.28 7.42 1.22
C ILE A 114 2.22 8.57 0.79
N PRO A 115 1.74 9.79 0.43
CA PRO A 115 2.63 10.87 0.03
C PRO A 115 3.62 11.28 1.13
N LYS A 116 3.21 11.26 2.41
CA LYS A 116 4.08 11.59 3.54
C LYS A 116 5.16 10.52 3.72
N GLN A 117 4.79 9.25 3.61
CA GLN A 117 5.72 8.12 3.69
C GLN A 117 6.73 8.15 2.53
N LEU A 118 6.26 8.39 1.30
CA LEU A 118 7.12 8.52 0.13
C LEU A 118 8.10 9.69 0.26
N LYS A 119 7.67 10.82 0.82
CA LYS A 119 8.58 11.96 1.09
C LYS A 119 9.73 11.56 2.01
N LEU A 120 9.48 10.73 3.01
CA LEU A 120 10.52 10.21 3.90
C LEU A 120 11.46 9.23 3.17
N LEU A 121 10.93 8.30 2.38
CA LEU A 121 11.73 7.37 1.56
C LEU A 121 12.60 8.12 0.56
N LEU A 122 12.05 9.09 -0.16
CA LEU A 122 12.78 9.91 -1.14
C LEU A 122 13.90 10.78 -0.52
N SER A 123 13.92 10.93 0.81
CA SER A 123 15.03 11.58 1.51
C SER A 123 16.29 10.73 1.60
N ASN A 124 16.25 9.47 1.19
CA ASN A 124 17.33 8.47 1.27
C ASN A 124 17.87 8.24 2.69
N ARG A 125 17.03 8.50 3.71
CA ARG A 125 17.38 8.23 5.12
C ARG A 125 16.87 6.88 5.61
N TYR A 126 15.92 6.30 4.88
CA TYR A 126 15.23 5.07 5.24
C TYR A 126 15.08 4.19 4.02
N ASP A 127 15.30 2.90 4.17
CA ASP A 127 15.07 1.89 3.13
C ASP A 127 13.63 1.39 3.14
N VAL A 128 13.00 1.37 4.33
CA VAL A 128 11.62 0.91 4.53
C VAL A 128 10.91 1.80 5.54
N ILE A 129 9.62 2.05 5.31
CA ILE A 129 8.74 2.77 6.24
C ILE A 129 7.48 1.93 6.45
N PHE A 130 7.17 1.65 7.70
CA PHE A 130 5.94 0.98 8.10
C PHE A 130 4.97 1.96 8.74
N GLY A 131 3.69 1.84 8.41
CA GLY A 131 2.63 2.45 9.20
C GLY A 131 2.32 1.58 10.41
N SER A 132 2.15 2.17 11.58
CA SER A 132 1.73 1.47 12.79
C SER A 132 0.49 2.11 13.38
N ARG A 133 -0.51 1.29 13.69
CA ARG A 133 -1.73 1.71 14.40
C ARG A 133 -1.49 1.84 15.90
N MET A 134 -0.44 1.20 16.41
CA MET A 134 -0.12 1.13 17.83
C MET A 134 0.88 2.19 18.30
N MET A 135 1.45 2.97 17.38
CA MET A 135 2.51 3.96 17.67
C MET A 135 2.08 4.99 18.71
N ASN A 136 0.85 5.48 18.63
CA ASN A 136 0.30 6.52 19.53
C ASN A 136 -0.50 5.94 20.71
N GLY A 137 -0.11 4.79 21.23
CA GLY A 137 -0.72 4.19 22.42
C GLY A 137 -2.19 3.81 22.22
N PHE A 138 -3.13 4.60 22.78
CA PHE A 138 -4.55 4.27 22.78
C PHE A 138 -5.32 4.71 21.52
N ASP A 139 -4.68 5.30 20.51
CA ASP A 139 -5.37 5.77 19.31
C ASP A 139 -6.00 4.61 18.51
N ALA A 140 -5.42 3.42 18.58
CA ALA A 140 -6.02 2.23 17.99
C ALA A 140 -7.39 1.90 18.58
N LEU A 141 -7.57 2.08 19.89
CA LEU A 141 -8.86 1.88 20.58
C LEU A 141 -9.87 2.95 20.18
N LYS A 142 -9.46 4.22 20.07
CA LYS A 142 -10.31 5.31 19.57
C LYS A 142 -10.75 5.05 18.12
N GLY A 143 -9.89 4.42 17.32
CA GLY A 143 -10.18 3.98 15.96
C GLY A 143 -11.07 2.74 15.85
N GLY A 144 -11.59 2.22 16.98
CA GLY A 144 -12.53 1.10 17.02
C GLY A 144 -11.89 -0.28 17.16
N MET A 145 -10.60 -0.37 17.48
CA MET A 145 -9.97 -1.67 17.76
C MET A 145 -10.53 -2.26 19.05
N PRO A 146 -11.03 -3.51 19.06
CA PRO A 146 -11.47 -4.18 20.28
C PRO A 146 -10.34 -4.30 21.30
N PHE A 147 -10.66 -4.10 22.58
CA PHE A 147 -9.67 -4.09 23.66
C PHE A 147 -8.84 -5.38 23.75
N TYR A 148 -9.46 -6.54 23.55
CA TYR A 148 -8.73 -7.82 23.54
C TYR A 148 -7.70 -7.93 22.41
N LYS A 149 -8.02 -7.35 21.21
CA LYS A 149 -7.06 -7.27 20.09
C LYS A 149 -5.91 -6.32 20.43
N PHE A 150 -6.20 -5.21 21.07
CA PHE A 150 -5.18 -4.25 21.50
C PHE A 150 -4.17 -4.90 22.46
N ILE A 151 -4.64 -5.65 23.46
CA ILE A 151 -3.76 -6.39 24.38
C ILE A 151 -3.00 -7.49 23.64
N GLY A 152 -3.69 -8.26 22.79
CA GLY A 152 -3.08 -9.31 21.98
C GLY A 152 -1.95 -8.78 21.10
N ASN A 153 -2.18 -7.68 20.38
CA ASN A 153 -1.15 -7.05 19.54
C ASN A 153 0.06 -6.60 20.37
N LYS A 154 -0.15 -5.96 21.52
CA LYS A 154 0.97 -5.57 22.40
C LYS A 154 1.79 -6.76 22.87
N LEU A 155 1.13 -7.86 23.24
CA LEU A 155 1.81 -9.06 23.72
C LEU A 155 2.59 -9.74 22.58
N THR A 156 1.98 -9.91 21.41
CA THR A 156 2.65 -10.50 20.25
C THR A 156 3.83 -9.66 19.82
N THR A 157 3.66 -8.34 19.67
CA THR A 157 4.75 -7.42 19.33
C THR A 157 5.90 -7.45 20.36
N TRP A 158 5.58 -7.54 21.66
CA TRP A 158 6.61 -7.68 22.68
C TRP A 158 7.40 -8.99 22.53
N ILE A 159 6.71 -10.13 22.29
CA ILE A 159 7.36 -11.42 22.06
C ILE A 159 8.24 -11.36 20.79
N GLU A 160 7.71 -10.86 19.68
CA GLU A 160 8.43 -10.73 18.41
C GLU A 160 9.68 -9.87 18.57
N ASN A 161 9.56 -8.68 19.18
CA ASN A 161 10.69 -7.80 19.44
C ASN A 161 11.77 -8.49 20.28
N ARG A 162 11.35 -9.30 21.26
CA ARG A 162 12.28 -10.05 22.11
C ARG A 162 13.01 -11.14 21.34
N LEU A 163 12.32 -11.83 20.43
CA LEU A 163 12.88 -12.94 19.67
C LEU A 163 13.82 -12.48 18.53
N ILE A 164 13.49 -11.39 17.86
CA ILE A 164 14.23 -10.90 16.68
C ILE A 164 15.13 -9.70 16.98
N GLY A 165 15.17 -9.22 18.22
CA GLY A 165 16.03 -8.11 18.64
C GLY A 165 15.64 -6.75 18.04
N THR A 166 14.34 -6.51 17.79
CA THR A 166 13.81 -5.28 17.21
C THR A 166 13.05 -4.43 18.22
N ASN A 167 12.62 -3.25 17.80
CA ASN A 167 11.74 -2.36 18.59
C ASN A 167 10.61 -1.84 17.69
N LEU A 168 9.81 -2.76 17.18
CA LEU A 168 8.63 -2.45 16.36
C LEU A 168 7.45 -2.11 17.25
N SER A 169 6.49 -1.34 16.73
CA SER A 169 5.26 -0.95 17.45
C SER A 169 4.03 -1.77 17.05
N GLU A 170 4.15 -2.60 16.03
CA GLU A 170 3.13 -3.57 15.56
C GLU A 170 3.78 -4.54 14.59
#